data_57c1e873d2f504a5189c755e55532b57
#
_entry.id   57c1e873d2f504a5189c755e55532b57
#
_cell.length_a   1.000
_cell.length_b   1.000
_cell.length_c   1.000
_cell.angle_alpha   90.00
_cell.angle_beta   90.00
_cell.angle_gamma   90.00
#
_symmetry.space_group_name_H-M   'P 1'
#
loop_
_entity.id
_entity.type
_entity.pdbx_description
1 polymer ?
#
loop_
_entity_poly.entity_id
_entity_poly.type
_entity_poly.pdbx_seq_one_letter_code
_entity_poly.pdbx_strand_id
1 'polypeptide(L)'
;SDMAKKTKKIETPIDQRETFVSIQKSFADSDLSVSEKLQTLYALQQADSAIDKILQLRGELPMEVEALETEIAELKAKAARISEMVEEYSKFITENKLGITECDAQIEKYKSQLENVANSREYDSLNKEIENQGLLRQIAEKHITETKEHIFAKKNELEVVKEKIAVRTEDLKAKKQELATIVESTSKEEEKLRANRDACAAKIDERTMSAYDHIRQSCNNHLAVVSVFNGNACGGCF
;
A
#
# COMPACT_ATOMS: atom_id res chain seq x y z
N SER A 1 -56.27 31.83 -15.29
CA SER A 1 -55.08 32.05 -14.49
C SER A 1 -53.98 31.08 -14.91
N ASP A 2 -53.19 31.50 -15.91
CA ASP A 2 -52.09 30.73 -16.49
C ASP A 2 -50.85 30.86 -15.61
N MET A 3 -50.45 29.73 -15.01
CA MET A 3 -49.09 29.60 -14.48
C MET A 3 -48.24 28.76 -15.43
N ALA A 4 -47.65 29.40 -16.45
CA ALA A 4 -46.64 28.82 -17.25
C ALA A 4 -45.37 28.62 -16.39
N LYS A 5 -45.04 27.37 -16.07
CA LYS A 5 -43.76 26.98 -15.46
C LYS A 5 -42.64 27.34 -16.42
N LYS A 6 -41.87 28.41 -16.10
CA LYS A 6 -40.59 28.69 -16.74
C LYS A 6 -39.64 27.54 -16.43
N THR A 7 -39.43 26.63 -17.39
CA THR A 7 -38.33 25.70 -17.40
C THR A 7 -37.02 26.49 -17.41
N LYS A 8 -36.24 26.44 -16.33
CA LYS A 8 -34.85 26.89 -16.32
C LYS A 8 -34.09 26.12 -17.38
N LYS A 9 -33.65 26.79 -18.44
CA LYS A 9 -32.62 26.25 -19.33
C LYS A 9 -31.38 25.95 -18.47
N ILE A 10 -31.01 24.70 -18.40
CA ILE A 10 -29.69 24.30 -17.84
C ILE A 10 -28.70 24.77 -18.90
N GLU A 11 -27.99 25.84 -18.60
CA GLU A 11 -26.84 26.26 -19.40
C GLU A 11 -25.77 25.20 -19.19
N THR A 12 -25.55 24.35 -20.20
CA THR A 12 -24.36 23.53 -20.27
C THR A 12 -23.16 24.48 -20.40
N PRO A 13 -22.09 24.31 -19.60
CA PRO A 13 -20.98 25.26 -19.52
C PRO A 13 -20.17 25.42 -20.83
N ILE A 14 -20.51 24.71 -21.89
CA ILE A 14 -19.82 24.73 -23.16
C ILE A 14 -20.88 24.66 -24.27
N ASP A 15 -21.12 25.80 -24.96
CA ASP A 15 -21.78 25.75 -26.23
C ASP A 15 -20.78 25.22 -27.26
N GLN A 16 -20.90 23.94 -27.61
CA GLN A 16 -20.04 23.27 -28.60
C GLN A 16 -20.02 24.00 -29.95
N ARG A 17 -21.08 24.76 -30.28
CA ARG A 17 -21.16 25.57 -31.49
C ARG A 17 -20.27 26.82 -31.42
N GLU A 18 -20.22 27.50 -30.27
CA GLU A 18 -19.33 28.66 -30.09
C GLU A 18 -17.86 28.26 -30.12
N THR A 19 -17.51 27.10 -29.53
CA THR A 19 -16.16 26.58 -29.58
C THR A 19 -15.74 26.22 -31.00
N PHE A 20 -16.63 25.63 -31.79
CA PHE A 20 -16.36 25.23 -33.18
C PHE A 20 -16.19 26.49 -34.10
N VAL A 21 -17.06 27.48 -33.94
CA VAL A 21 -16.98 28.76 -34.69
C VAL A 21 -15.74 29.57 -34.27
N SER A 22 -15.34 29.50 -33.02
CA SER A 22 -14.15 30.16 -32.52
C SER A 22 -12.87 29.54 -33.03
N ILE A 23 -12.83 28.23 -33.12
CA ILE A 23 -11.73 27.45 -33.72
C ILE A 23 -11.64 27.75 -35.21
N GLN A 24 -12.76 27.78 -35.97
CA GLN A 24 -12.77 28.14 -37.37
C GLN A 24 -12.26 29.57 -37.65
N LYS A 25 -12.61 30.54 -36.80
CA LYS A 25 -12.08 31.92 -36.90
C LYS A 25 -10.57 31.98 -36.61
N SER A 26 -10.10 31.24 -35.62
CA SER A 26 -8.68 31.16 -35.29
C SER A 26 -7.84 30.53 -36.42
N PHE A 27 -8.42 29.57 -37.15
CA PHE A 27 -7.79 28.99 -38.36
C PHE A 27 -7.71 30.00 -39.54
N ALA A 28 -8.58 30.97 -39.61
CA ALA A 28 -8.59 31.96 -40.68
C ALA A 28 -7.56 33.10 -40.48
N ASP A 29 -7.14 33.38 -39.25
CA ASP A 29 -6.30 34.53 -38.90
C ASP A 29 -4.79 34.23 -38.84
N SER A 30 -4.33 33.00 -39.21
CA SER A 30 -2.91 32.64 -39.14
C SER A 30 -2.32 32.33 -40.52
N ASP A 31 -1.00 32.51 -40.63
CA ASP A 31 -0.21 32.25 -41.85
C ASP A 31 -0.11 30.79 -42.26
N LEU A 32 -0.55 29.85 -41.41
CA LEU A 32 -0.55 28.40 -41.70
C LEU A 32 -1.88 27.97 -42.33
N SER A 33 -1.82 27.11 -43.32
CA SER A 33 -3.00 26.46 -43.89
C SER A 33 -3.71 25.56 -42.85
N VAL A 34 -5.03 25.34 -43.02
CA VAL A 34 -5.82 24.47 -42.15
C VAL A 34 -5.21 23.07 -42.05
N SER A 35 -4.69 22.55 -43.15
CA SER A 35 -4.02 21.24 -43.20
C SER A 35 -2.77 21.20 -42.33
N GLU A 36 -1.91 22.21 -42.41
CA GLU A 36 -0.68 22.32 -41.62
C GLU A 36 -0.98 22.48 -40.15
N LYS A 37 -2.01 23.24 -39.78
CA LYS A 37 -2.46 23.35 -38.38
C LYS A 37 -2.93 22.01 -37.82
N LEU A 38 -3.77 21.29 -38.55
CA LEU A 38 -4.26 19.97 -38.14
C LEU A 38 -3.11 18.95 -37.98
N GLN A 39 -2.14 18.98 -38.89
CA GLN A 39 -0.95 18.12 -38.80
C GLN A 39 -0.11 18.48 -37.56
N THR A 40 0.06 19.79 -37.28
CA THR A 40 0.81 20.24 -36.09
C THR A 40 0.09 19.89 -34.80
N LEU A 41 -1.23 20.04 -34.72
CA LEU A 41 -2.04 19.59 -33.58
C LEU A 41 -2.00 18.09 -33.38
N TYR A 42 -2.00 17.32 -34.48
CA TYR A 42 -1.86 15.86 -34.38
C TYR A 42 -0.49 15.45 -33.87
N ALA A 43 0.59 16.09 -34.37
CA ALA A 43 1.95 15.86 -33.85
C ALA A 43 2.08 16.25 -32.38
N LEU A 44 1.48 17.37 -31.97
CA LEU A 44 1.38 17.80 -30.57
C LEU A 44 0.71 16.72 -29.72
N GLN A 45 -0.43 16.20 -30.17
CA GLN A 45 -1.15 15.15 -29.46
C GLN A 45 -0.35 13.84 -29.35
N GLN A 46 0.40 13.46 -30.39
CA GLN A 46 1.26 12.28 -30.33
C GLN A 46 2.33 12.43 -29.23
N ALA A 47 2.94 13.61 -29.14
CA ALA A 47 3.91 13.92 -28.10
C ALA A 47 3.28 13.88 -26.70
N ASP A 48 2.12 14.52 -26.52
CA ASP A 48 1.38 14.52 -25.25
C ASP A 48 0.94 13.11 -24.84
N SER A 49 0.43 12.30 -25.77
CA SER A 49 0.04 10.91 -25.48
C SER A 49 1.22 10.02 -25.12
N ALA A 50 2.40 10.26 -25.71
CA ALA A 50 3.63 9.54 -25.35
C ALA A 50 4.11 9.98 -23.96
N ILE A 51 4.02 11.25 -23.60
CA ILE A 51 4.33 11.76 -22.25
C ILE A 51 3.39 11.14 -21.23
N ASP A 52 2.07 11.09 -21.50
CA ASP A 52 1.09 10.46 -20.60
C ASP A 52 1.44 8.99 -20.30
N LYS A 53 1.83 8.22 -21.33
CA LYS A 53 2.25 6.82 -21.14
C LYS A 53 3.47 6.70 -20.23
N ILE A 54 4.46 7.59 -20.37
CA ILE A 54 5.63 7.63 -19.49
C ILE A 54 5.21 7.94 -18.06
N LEU A 55 4.35 8.94 -17.86
CA LEU A 55 3.87 9.34 -16.54
C LEU A 55 3.02 8.25 -15.88
N GLN A 56 2.18 7.55 -16.65
CA GLN A 56 1.40 6.40 -16.17
C GLN A 56 2.34 5.28 -15.69
N LEU A 57 3.33 4.92 -16.51
CA LEU A 57 4.31 3.87 -16.15
C LEU A 57 5.06 4.22 -14.86
N ARG A 58 5.47 5.48 -14.69
CA ARG A 58 6.11 5.94 -13.46
C ARG A 58 5.16 6.00 -12.27
N GLY A 59 3.86 6.17 -12.50
CA GLY A 59 2.84 6.21 -11.45
C GLY A 59 2.50 4.83 -10.87
N GLU A 60 2.54 3.78 -11.67
CA GLU A 60 2.23 2.40 -11.24
C GLU A 60 3.35 1.80 -10.37
N LEU A 61 4.60 1.90 -10.81
CA LEU A 61 5.76 1.33 -10.09
C LEU A 61 5.99 1.90 -8.68
N PRO A 62 5.90 3.21 -8.42
CA PRO A 62 5.99 3.74 -7.07
C PRO A 62 4.92 3.20 -6.13
N MET A 63 3.70 2.97 -6.61
CA MET A 63 2.62 2.38 -5.82
C MET A 63 2.91 0.93 -5.44
N GLU A 64 3.49 0.13 -6.35
CA GLU A 64 3.94 -1.23 -6.04
C GLU A 64 5.06 -1.26 -5.01
N VAL A 65 6.01 -0.32 -5.11
CA VAL A 65 7.10 -0.16 -4.12
C VAL A 65 6.52 0.19 -2.75
N GLU A 66 5.61 1.15 -2.67
CA GLU A 66 4.95 1.55 -1.42
C GLU A 66 4.16 0.41 -0.78
N ALA A 67 3.43 -0.38 -1.60
CA ALA A 67 2.70 -1.54 -1.13
C ALA A 67 3.63 -2.60 -0.52
N LEU A 68 4.77 -2.89 -1.16
CA LEU A 68 5.78 -3.81 -0.62
C LEU A 68 6.43 -3.27 0.67
N GLU A 69 6.72 -1.98 0.75
CA GLU A 69 7.25 -1.36 1.98
C GLU A 69 6.27 -1.48 3.14
N THR A 70 4.98 -1.28 2.87
CA THR A 70 3.90 -1.43 3.87
C THR A 70 3.79 -2.88 4.32
N GLU A 71 3.77 -3.85 3.40
CA GLU A 71 3.73 -5.29 3.73
C GLU A 71 4.92 -5.71 4.60
N ILE A 72 6.12 -5.24 4.25
CA ILE A 72 7.33 -5.52 5.05
C ILE A 72 7.24 -4.90 6.45
N ALA A 73 6.72 -3.69 6.57
CA ALA A 73 6.53 -3.03 7.86
C ALA A 73 5.54 -3.81 8.76
N GLU A 74 4.43 -4.29 8.20
CA GLU A 74 3.45 -5.12 8.89
C GLU A 74 4.04 -6.46 9.35
N LEU A 75 4.81 -7.12 8.47
CA LEU A 75 5.49 -8.38 8.82
C LEU A 75 6.54 -8.17 9.91
N LYS A 76 7.30 -7.08 9.89
CA LYS A 76 8.25 -6.73 10.95
C LYS A 76 7.55 -6.45 12.28
N ALA A 77 6.43 -5.73 12.25
CA ALA A 77 5.62 -5.50 13.45
C ALA A 77 5.04 -6.82 14.01
N LYS A 78 4.62 -7.75 13.14
CA LYS A 78 4.20 -9.10 13.55
C LYS A 78 5.35 -9.87 14.19
N ALA A 79 6.54 -9.87 13.59
CA ALA A 79 7.72 -10.52 14.14
C ALA A 79 8.11 -9.98 15.53
N ALA A 80 8.04 -8.66 15.71
CA ALA A 80 8.29 -8.01 16.99
C ALA A 80 7.31 -8.48 18.08
N ARG A 81 6.00 -8.52 17.77
CA ARG A 81 4.96 -9.02 18.69
C ARG A 81 5.18 -10.48 19.08
N ILE A 82 5.53 -11.35 18.12
CA ILE A 82 5.82 -12.75 18.42
C ILE A 82 7.06 -12.87 19.32
N SER A 83 8.10 -12.09 19.07
CA SER A 83 9.30 -12.06 19.92
C SER A 83 8.99 -11.61 21.35
N GLU A 84 8.16 -10.59 21.52
CA GLU A 84 7.70 -10.13 22.84
C GLU A 84 6.92 -11.21 23.58
N MET A 85 6.01 -11.91 22.90
CA MET A 85 5.28 -13.04 23.48
C MET A 85 6.22 -14.17 23.94
N VAL A 86 7.27 -14.48 23.17
CA VAL A 86 8.26 -15.49 23.55
C VAL A 86 9.03 -15.06 24.80
N GLU A 87 9.34 -13.77 24.94
CA GLU A 87 9.97 -13.23 26.16
C GLU A 87 9.04 -13.34 27.38
N GLU A 88 7.77 -12.97 27.21
CA GLU A 88 6.76 -13.08 28.28
C GLU A 88 6.61 -14.54 28.76
N TYR A 89 6.50 -15.49 27.82
CA TYR A 89 6.46 -16.91 28.14
C TYR A 89 7.73 -17.38 28.85
N SER A 90 8.90 -16.87 28.48
CA SER A 90 10.16 -17.19 29.13
C SER A 90 10.22 -16.68 30.57
N LYS A 91 9.69 -15.46 30.81
CA LYS A 91 9.53 -14.91 32.18
C LYS A 91 8.58 -15.78 33.01
N PHE A 92 7.42 -16.13 32.44
CA PHE A 92 6.45 -17.00 33.10
C PHE A 92 7.02 -18.37 33.50
N ILE A 93 7.86 -18.98 32.65
CA ILE A 93 8.59 -20.22 33.00
C ILE A 93 9.54 -19.97 34.18
N THR A 94 10.24 -18.83 34.20
CA THR A 94 11.18 -18.52 35.28
C THR A 94 10.46 -18.33 36.61
N GLU A 95 9.32 -17.63 36.61
CA GLU A 95 8.46 -17.46 37.79
C GLU A 95 7.93 -18.81 38.32
N ASN A 96 7.44 -19.69 37.44
CA ASN A 96 6.97 -21.00 37.85
C ASN A 96 8.12 -21.88 38.40
N LYS A 97 9.33 -21.79 37.85
CA LYS A 97 10.51 -22.47 38.40
C LYS A 97 10.86 -21.98 39.80
N LEU A 98 10.78 -20.64 40.03
CA LEU A 98 10.97 -20.07 41.35
C LEU A 98 9.89 -20.56 42.30
N GLY A 99 8.62 -20.57 41.88
CA GLY A 99 7.51 -21.12 42.67
C GLY A 99 7.70 -22.59 43.06
N ILE A 100 8.23 -23.43 42.13
CA ILE A 100 8.60 -24.84 42.46
C ILE A 100 9.65 -24.88 43.58
N THR A 101 10.69 -24.05 43.49
CA THR A 101 11.75 -23.98 44.51
C THR A 101 11.19 -23.59 45.89
N GLU A 102 10.27 -22.63 45.89
CA GLU A 102 9.57 -22.18 47.11
C GLU A 102 8.68 -23.28 47.69
N CYS A 103 7.91 -24.00 46.86
CA CYS A 103 7.11 -25.14 47.27
C CYS A 103 7.99 -26.26 47.89
N ASP A 104 9.11 -26.60 47.25
CA ASP A 104 10.04 -27.59 47.76
C ASP A 104 10.62 -27.18 49.11
N ALA A 105 11.00 -25.92 49.30
CA ALA A 105 11.49 -25.41 50.58
C ALA A 105 10.41 -25.44 51.67
N GLN A 106 9.15 -25.16 51.36
CA GLN A 106 8.05 -25.24 52.32
C GLN A 106 7.74 -26.68 52.71
N ILE A 107 7.77 -27.62 51.73
CA ILE A 107 7.59 -29.05 51.98
C ILE A 107 8.67 -29.58 52.95
N GLU A 108 9.93 -29.25 52.74
CA GLU A 108 11.02 -29.67 53.63
C GLU A 108 10.87 -29.05 55.05
N LYS A 109 10.46 -27.81 55.12
CA LYS A 109 10.16 -27.16 56.39
C LYS A 109 9.03 -27.84 57.16
N TYR A 110 7.91 -28.16 56.48
CA TYR A 110 6.78 -28.84 57.11
C TYR A 110 7.13 -30.29 57.51
N LYS A 111 7.89 -30.99 56.74
CA LYS A 111 8.41 -32.33 57.07
C LYS A 111 9.26 -32.29 58.36
N SER A 112 10.16 -31.32 58.46
CA SER A 112 10.99 -31.14 59.66
C SER A 112 10.14 -30.78 60.90
N GLN A 113 9.04 -30.05 60.72
CA GLN A 113 8.10 -29.78 61.81
C GLN A 113 7.33 -31.02 62.20
N LEU A 114 6.94 -31.89 61.31
CA LEU A 114 6.24 -33.15 61.54
C LEU A 114 7.03 -34.09 62.50
N GLU A 115 8.36 -34.08 62.42
CA GLU A 115 9.21 -34.90 63.28
C GLU A 115 9.09 -34.54 64.78
N ASN A 116 8.66 -33.32 65.10
CA ASN A 116 8.60 -32.79 66.45
C ASN A 116 7.17 -32.62 67.00
N VAL A 117 6.14 -33.04 66.21
CA VAL A 117 4.73 -32.87 66.58
C VAL A 117 4.25 -33.98 67.52
N ALA A 118 3.65 -33.61 68.66
CA ALA A 118 3.04 -34.56 69.61
C ALA A 118 1.51 -34.62 69.53
N ASN A 119 0.85 -33.70 68.73
CA ASN A 119 -0.60 -33.55 68.70
C ASN A 119 -1.14 -34.03 67.31
N SER A 120 -2.08 -34.98 67.33
CA SER A 120 -2.67 -35.54 66.09
C SER A 120 -3.32 -34.48 65.18
N ARG A 121 -3.97 -33.44 65.75
CA ARG A 121 -4.61 -32.36 64.93
C ARG A 121 -3.58 -31.52 64.18
N GLU A 122 -2.46 -31.24 64.80
CA GLU A 122 -1.36 -30.46 64.24
C GLU A 122 -0.64 -31.32 63.15
N TYR A 123 -0.46 -32.61 63.40
CA TYR A 123 0.05 -33.58 62.44
C TYR A 123 -0.80 -33.63 61.17
N ASP A 124 -2.14 -33.73 61.29
CA ASP A 124 -3.06 -33.72 60.16
C ASP A 124 -3.04 -32.41 59.38
N SER A 125 -2.89 -31.30 60.07
CA SER A 125 -2.79 -29.95 59.45
C SER A 125 -1.52 -29.83 58.64
N LEU A 126 -0.36 -30.25 59.14
CA LEU A 126 0.91 -30.19 58.43
C LEU A 126 0.93 -31.11 57.23
N ASN A 127 0.35 -32.30 57.32
CA ASN A 127 0.23 -33.20 56.16
C ASN A 127 -0.65 -32.58 55.03
N LYS A 128 -1.72 -31.89 55.38
CA LYS A 128 -2.52 -31.17 54.38
C LYS A 128 -1.75 -30.04 53.72
N GLU A 129 -0.92 -29.31 54.47
CA GLU A 129 -0.06 -28.27 53.85
C GLU A 129 1.00 -28.86 52.93
N ILE A 130 1.62 -30.00 53.28
CA ILE A 130 2.55 -30.71 52.39
C ILE A 130 1.85 -31.14 51.12
N GLU A 131 0.65 -31.70 51.21
CA GLU A 131 -0.14 -32.10 50.07
C GLU A 131 -0.48 -30.89 49.16
N ASN A 132 -0.92 -29.81 49.80
CA ASN A 132 -1.24 -28.54 49.10
C ASN A 132 -0.02 -28.01 48.34
N GLN A 133 1.16 -27.92 48.99
CA GLN A 133 2.41 -27.50 48.35
C GLN A 133 2.80 -28.43 47.19
N GLY A 134 2.59 -29.75 47.39
CA GLY A 134 2.80 -30.73 46.34
C GLY A 134 1.92 -30.54 45.12
N LEU A 135 0.65 -30.20 45.31
CA LEU A 135 -0.29 -29.85 44.21
C LEU A 135 0.11 -28.59 43.51
N LEU A 136 0.48 -27.52 44.23
CA LEU A 136 0.96 -26.27 43.64
C LEU A 136 2.21 -26.49 42.78
N ARG A 137 3.14 -27.30 43.26
CA ARG A 137 4.33 -27.71 42.51
C ARG A 137 3.98 -28.42 41.20
N GLN A 138 3.03 -29.36 41.23
CA GLN A 138 2.58 -30.07 40.03
C GLN A 138 1.92 -29.15 39.03
N ILE A 139 1.13 -28.18 39.49
CA ILE A 139 0.51 -27.15 38.64
C ILE A 139 1.59 -26.34 37.95
N ALA A 140 2.60 -25.87 38.71
CA ALA A 140 3.71 -25.12 38.16
C ALA A 140 4.51 -25.91 37.11
N GLU A 141 4.79 -27.21 37.36
CA GLU A 141 5.43 -28.10 36.40
C GLU A 141 4.61 -28.26 35.09
N LYS A 142 3.30 -28.41 35.25
CA LYS A 142 2.38 -28.46 34.08
C LYS A 142 2.41 -27.16 33.28
N HIS A 143 2.32 -26.00 33.94
CA HIS A 143 2.42 -24.69 33.32
C HIS A 143 3.73 -24.52 32.53
N ILE A 144 4.86 -24.97 33.12
CA ILE A 144 6.16 -24.92 32.43
C ILE A 144 6.14 -25.77 31.15
N THR A 145 5.55 -26.96 31.21
CA THR A 145 5.49 -27.88 30.05
C THR A 145 4.64 -27.27 28.93
N GLU A 146 3.42 -26.84 29.25
CA GLU A 146 2.51 -26.22 28.29
C GLU A 146 3.11 -24.93 27.68
N THR A 147 3.76 -24.11 28.52
CA THR A 147 4.39 -22.86 28.04
C THR A 147 5.58 -23.13 27.12
N LYS A 148 6.35 -24.17 27.35
CA LYS A 148 7.43 -24.60 26.44
C LYS A 148 6.90 -25.00 25.06
N GLU A 149 5.75 -25.66 24.99
CA GLU A 149 5.09 -26.00 23.73
C GLU A 149 4.64 -24.74 22.99
N HIS A 150 4.07 -23.76 23.72
CA HIS A 150 3.71 -22.46 23.16
C HIS A 150 4.94 -21.71 22.63
N ILE A 151 6.06 -21.69 23.36
CA ILE A 151 7.30 -21.07 22.90
C ILE A 151 7.79 -21.73 21.61
N PHE A 152 7.76 -23.06 21.54
CA PHE A 152 8.18 -23.80 20.35
C PHE A 152 7.31 -23.43 19.13
N ALA A 153 5.99 -23.42 19.29
CA ALA A 153 5.06 -23.02 18.23
C ALA A 153 5.29 -21.58 17.77
N LYS A 154 5.49 -20.64 18.72
CA LYS A 154 5.75 -19.23 18.40
C LYS A 154 7.10 -19.01 17.73
N LYS A 155 8.14 -19.73 18.09
CA LYS A 155 9.44 -19.69 17.41
C LYS A 155 9.34 -20.18 15.97
N ASN A 156 8.59 -21.25 15.72
CA ASN A 156 8.34 -21.71 14.35
C ASN A 156 7.56 -20.68 13.51
N GLU A 157 6.53 -20.05 14.10
CA GLU A 157 5.81 -18.95 13.44
C GLU A 157 6.75 -17.79 13.12
N LEU A 158 7.64 -17.45 14.04
CA LEU A 158 8.62 -16.37 13.86
C LEU A 158 9.57 -16.63 12.69
N GLU A 159 10.07 -17.87 12.56
CA GLU A 159 10.95 -18.23 11.42
C GLU A 159 10.22 -18.12 10.08
N VAL A 160 8.97 -18.55 9.98
CA VAL A 160 8.15 -18.39 8.77
C VAL A 160 7.96 -16.90 8.43
N VAL A 161 7.73 -16.05 9.43
CA VAL A 161 7.58 -14.59 9.21
C VAL A 161 8.91 -13.99 8.76
N LYS A 162 10.04 -14.38 9.34
CA LYS A 162 11.37 -13.92 8.92
C LYS A 162 11.70 -14.30 7.47
N GLU A 163 11.39 -15.53 7.07
CA GLU A 163 11.56 -15.97 5.68
C GLU A 163 10.73 -15.10 4.71
N LYS A 164 9.47 -14.81 5.05
CA LYS A 164 8.63 -13.91 4.26
C LYS A 164 9.22 -12.51 4.16
N ILE A 165 9.74 -11.96 5.26
CA ILE A 165 10.40 -10.65 5.27
C ILE A 165 11.61 -10.67 4.33
N ALA A 166 12.42 -11.72 4.35
CA ALA A 166 13.58 -11.84 3.48
C ALA A 166 13.19 -11.84 2.00
N VAL A 167 12.22 -12.67 1.60
CA VAL A 167 11.71 -12.73 0.23
C VAL A 167 11.16 -11.36 -0.22
N ARG A 168 10.28 -10.74 0.60
CA ARG A 168 9.70 -9.44 0.25
C ARG A 168 10.73 -8.31 0.18
N THR A 169 11.80 -8.40 0.96
CA THR A 169 12.90 -7.43 0.92
C THR A 169 13.69 -7.54 -0.39
N GLU A 170 13.93 -8.75 -0.90
CA GLU A 170 14.55 -8.93 -2.21
C GLU A 170 13.62 -8.47 -3.36
N ASP A 171 12.32 -8.77 -3.27
CA ASP A 171 11.32 -8.27 -4.22
C ASP A 171 11.32 -6.73 -4.26
N LEU A 172 11.32 -6.08 -3.09
CA LEU A 172 11.39 -4.63 -2.96
C LEU A 172 12.65 -4.05 -3.60
N LYS A 173 13.79 -4.68 -3.36
CA LYS A 173 15.07 -4.26 -3.94
C LYS A 173 15.05 -4.35 -5.47
N ALA A 174 14.54 -5.44 -6.02
CA ALA A 174 14.39 -5.63 -7.45
C ALA A 174 13.46 -4.56 -8.06
N LYS A 175 12.30 -4.31 -7.43
CA LYS A 175 11.34 -3.27 -7.88
C LYS A 175 11.93 -1.86 -7.82
N LYS A 176 12.68 -1.52 -6.78
CA LYS A 176 13.38 -0.23 -6.69
C LYS A 176 14.44 -0.05 -7.78
N GLN A 177 15.18 -1.10 -8.12
CA GLN A 177 16.13 -1.07 -9.21
C GLN A 177 15.45 -0.90 -10.57
N GLU A 178 14.34 -1.63 -10.80
CA GLU A 178 13.52 -1.49 -11.99
C GLU A 178 13.00 -0.06 -12.14
N LEU A 179 12.41 0.50 -11.08
CA LEU A 179 11.94 1.89 -11.06
C LEU A 179 13.06 2.88 -11.37
N ALA A 180 14.23 2.75 -10.76
CA ALA A 180 15.36 3.62 -11.01
C ALA A 180 15.82 3.58 -12.47
N THR A 181 15.89 2.38 -13.06
CA THR A 181 16.25 2.18 -14.47
C THR A 181 15.21 2.81 -15.41
N ILE A 182 13.92 2.63 -15.13
CA ILE A 182 12.85 3.20 -15.96
C ILE A 182 12.83 4.72 -15.85
N VAL A 183 12.99 5.27 -14.66
CA VAL A 183 13.06 6.74 -14.46
C VAL A 183 14.25 7.32 -15.22
N GLU A 184 15.43 6.68 -15.17
CA GLU A 184 16.61 7.15 -15.88
C GLU A 184 16.43 7.06 -17.40
N SER A 185 15.95 5.94 -17.92
CA SER A 185 15.73 5.74 -19.37
C SER A 185 14.64 6.65 -19.93
N THR A 186 13.54 6.82 -19.20
CA THR A 186 12.39 7.61 -19.67
C THR A 186 12.58 9.12 -19.49
N SER A 187 13.46 9.60 -18.62
CA SER A 187 13.69 11.04 -18.42
C SER A 187 14.24 11.72 -19.66
N LYS A 188 15.17 11.08 -20.35
CA LYS A 188 15.75 11.60 -21.61
C LYS A 188 14.74 11.60 -22.75
N GLU A 189 13.89 10.60 -22.80
CA GLU A 189 12.82 10.51 -23.81
C GLU A 189 11.73 11.56 -23.55
N GLU A 190 11.33 11.71 -22.29
CA GLU A 190 10.38 12.75 -21.87
C GLU A 190 10.87 14.15 -22.22
N GLU A 191 12.15 14.46 -21.97
CA GLU A 191 12.74 15.76 -22.31
C GLU A 191 12.66 16.04 -23.82
N LYS A 192 12.96 15.05 -24.67
CA LYS A 192 12.81 15.17 -26.13
C LYS A 192 11.36 15.36 -26.55
N LEU A 193 10.43 14.61 -25.94
CA LEU A 193 9.01 14.71 -26.23
C LEU A 193 8.46 16.07 -25.81
N ARG A 194 8.87 16.61 -24.66
CA ARG A 194 8.50 17.96 -24.21
C ARG A 194 9.05 19.03 -25.14
N ALA A 195 10.31 18.92 -25.59
CA ALA A 195 10.88 19.83 -26.57
C ALA A 195 10.12 19.81 -27.90
N ASN A 196 9.74 18.64 -28.39
CA ASN A 196 8.91 18.49 -29.60
C ASN A 196 7.51 19.08 -29.40
N ARG A 197 6.91 18.82 -28.25
CA ARG A 197 5.61 19.42 -27.87
C ARG A 197 5.65 20.93 -27.91
N ASP A 198 6.64 21.54 -27.27
CA ASP A 198 6.82 22.99 -27.21
C ASP A 198 7.09 23.59 -28.60
N ALA A 199 7.87 22.92 -29.44
CA ALA A 199 8.10 23.32 -30.82
C ALA A 199 6.81 23.27 -31.68
N CYS A 200 5.92 22.29 -31.44
CA CYS A 200 4.61 22.24 -32.08
C CYS A 200 3.68 23.32 -31.52
N ALA A 201 3.64 23.50 -30.21
CA ALA A 201 2.80 24.51 -29.55
C ALA A 201 3.14 25.94 -30.00
N ALA A 202 4.43 26.24 -30.21
CA ALA A 202 4.88 27.57 -30.70
C ALA A 202 4.38 27.92 -32.10
N LYS A 203 3.94 26.95 -32.90
CA LYS A 203 3.36 27.16 -34.23
C LYS A 203 1.84 27.37 -34.22
N ILE A 204 1.22 27.16 -33.07
CA ILE A 204 -0.24 27.19 -32.91
C ILE A 204 -0.60 28.46 -32.12
N ASP A 205 -1.67 29.15 -32.53
CA ASP A 205 -2.16 30.32 -31.83
C ASP A 205 -2.72 29.94 -30.44
N GLU A 206 -2.62 30.87 -29.48
CA GLU A 206 -2.99 30.67 -28.08
C GLU A 206 -4.44 30.19 -27.89
N ARG A 207 -5.36 30.70 -28.72
CA ARG A 207 -6.78 30.34 -28.66
C ARG A 207 -7.01 28.87 -29.05
N THR A 208 -6.37 28.42 -30.12
CA THR A 208 -6.44 27.02 -30.57
C THR A 208 -5.74 26.09 -29.59
N MET A 209 -4.65 26.54 -28.99
CA MET A 209 -3.95 25.79 -27.96
C MET A 209 -4.79 25.60 -26.70
N SER A 210 -5.44 26.66 -26.23
CA SER A 210 -6.37 26.63 -25.10
C SER A 210 -7.56 25.67 -25.34
N ALA A 211 -8.13 25.72 -26.56
CA ALA A 211 -9.19 24.78 -26.92
C ALA A 211 -8.72 23.32 -26.97
N TYR A 212 -7.54 23.07 -27.49
CA TYR A 212 -6.91 21.75 -27.51
C TYR A 212 -6.74 21.20 -26.08
N ASP A 213 -6.14 21.97 -25.19
CA ASP A 213 -5.90 21.59 -23.79
C ASP A 213 -7.22 21.30 -23.06
N HIS A 214 -8.24 22.13 -23.27
CA HIS A 214 -9.56 21.96 -22.67
C HIS A 214 -10.24 20.65 -23.13
N ILE A 215 -10.24 20.38 -24.45
CA ILE A 215 -10.83 19.16 -25.00
C ILE A 215 -10.08 17.93 -24.47
N ARG A 216 -8.75 17.96 -24.45
CA ARG A 216 -7.92 16.86 -23.98
C ARG A 216 -8.16 16.54 -22.50
N GLN A 217 -8.33 17.57 -21.65
CA GLN A 217 -8.63 17.37 -20.22
C GLN A 217 -10.04 16.87 -19.97
N SER A 218 -11.00 17.21 -20.83
CA SER A 218 -12.40 16.80 -20.68
C SER A 218 -12.70 15.41 -21.23
N CYS A 219 -11.83 14.86 -22.09
CA CYS A 219 -12.01 13.54 -22.69
C CYS A 219 -11.34 12.44 -21.84
N ASN A 220 -12.04 11.34 -21.57
CA ASN A 220 -11.53 10.22 -20.79
C ASN A 220 -10.30 9.53 -21.42
N ASN A 221 -10.17 9.60 -22.75
CA ASN A 221 -9.04 9.05 -23.48
C ASN A 221 -7.92 10.07 -23.74
N HIS A 222 -8.04 11.28 -23.23
CA HIS A 222 -7.09 12.38 -23.45
C HIS A 222 -6.77 12.67 -24.92
N LEU A 223 -7.73 12.43 -25.84
CA LEU A 223 -7.58 12.67 -27.26
C LEU A 223 -8.40 13.89 -27.70
N ALA A 224 -7.73 14.96 -28.12
CA ALA A 224 -8.36 16.15 -28.67
C ALA A 224 -8.41 16.12 -30.20
N VAL A 225 -7.45 15.44 -30.83
CA VAL A 225 -7.33 15.31 -32.29
C VAL A 225 -7.24 13.83 -32.64
N VAL A 226 -8.09 13.37 -33.55
CA VAL A 226 -8.17 11.97 -33.93
C VAL A 226 -8.20 11.82 -35.45
N SER A 227 -7.67 10.69 -35.95
CA SER A 227 -7.77 10.35 -37.37
C SER A 227 -9.19 9.90 -37.71
N VAL A 228 -9.58 10.10 -38.95
CA VAL A 228 -10.84 9.60 -39.51
C VAL A 228 -10.54 8.35 -40.34
N PHE A 229 -11.17 7.25 -40.01
CA PHE A 229 -11.05 6.00 -40.75
C PHE A 229 -12.17 5.90 -41.80
N ASN A 230 -11.82 5.44 -43.03
CA ASN A 230 -12.76 5.24 -44.11
C ASN A 230 -13.65 6.44 -44.46
N GLY A 231 -13.19 7.65 -44.14
CA GLY A 231 -13.90 8.90 -44.45
C GLY A 231 -15.06 9.26 -43.53
N ASN A 232 -15.49 8.40 -42.61
CA ASN A 232 -16.68 8.63 -41.78
C ASN A 232 -16.62 8.04 -40.36
N ALA A 233 -15.59 7.30 -40.00
CA ALA A 233 -15.45 6.73 -38.67
C ALA A 233 -14.45 7.52 -37.82
N CYS A 234 -14.85 7.92 -36.61
CA CYS A 234 -13.99 8.64 -35.66
C CYS A 234 -12.95 7.67 -35.05
N GLY A 235 -11.66 7.99 -35.16
CA GLY A 235 -10.58 7.19 -34.57
C GLY A 235 -10.43 7.31 -33.05
N GLY A 236 -11.28 8.09 -32.39
CA GLY A 236 -11.22 8.28 -30.92
C GLY A 236 -12.35 7.62 -30.14
N CYS A 237 -13.49 7.37 -30.76
CA CYS A 237 -14.66 6.87 -30.02
C CYS A 237 -15.29 5.60 -30.62
N PHE A 238 -14.75 5.06 -31.75
CA PHE A 238 -15.19 3.84 -32.44
C PHE A 238 -16.68 3.48 -32.31
#